data_f153325de01e957010a5baed6edae01d
#
_entry.id   f153325de01e957010a5baed6edae01d
#
_cell.length_a   1.000
_cell.length_b   1.000
_cell.length_c   1.000
_cell.angle_alpha   90.00
_cell.angle_beta   90.00
_cell.angle_gamma   90.00
#
_symmetry.space_group_name_H-M   'P 1'
#
loop_
_entity.id
_entity.type
_entity.pdbx_description
1 polymer ?
#
loop_
_entity_poly.entity_id
_entity_poly.type
_entity_poly.pdbx_seq_one_letter_code
_entity_poly.pdbx_strand_id
1 'polypeptide(L)'
;RDTDRSRGLGDVYKRQLLGGRLSNVHDHIVARLKQREPGRSVASWAFRFAGSFPGVLTVLSGMTYMEHLQDNLRTYCPLQPLTEEENRFLFDTADLMMQYPTIPCNDCKYCMPCPYGIDIPGILLHYNKCVNEGNVPQSGQDENYRKARRAYLIGYDRSVPKLRQADHCTSCNQCNPHCPQGIDIPK
;
A
#
# COMPACT_ATOMS: atom_id res chain seq x y z
N ARG A 1 -2.37 -12.29 -6.69
CA ARG A 1 -3.65 -12.95 -6.30
C ARG A 1 -3.32 -14.08 -5.34
N ASP A 2 -3.36 -13.80 -4.03
CA ASP A 2 -3.33 -14.85 -3.02
C ASP A 2 -4.79 -15.26 -2.73
N THR A 3 -5.34 -16.11 -3.55
CA THR A 3 -6.59 -16.82 -3.27
C THR A 3 -6.24 -18.21 -2.79
N ASP A 4 -6.50 -18.50 -1.51
CA ASP A 4 -6.54 -19.89 -1.04
C ASP A 4 -7.84 -20.50 -1.55
N ARG A 5 -7.76 -21.34 -2.57
CA ARG A 5 -8.89 -22.10 -3.07
C ARG A 5 -9.10 -23.33 -2.17
N SER A 6 -10.10 -23.28 -1.32
CA SER A 6 -10.62 -24.51 -0.71
C SER A 6 -11.60 -25.16 -1.68
N ARG A 7 -11.35 -26.40 -2.05
CA ARG A 7 -12.22 -27.17 -2.95
C ARG A 7 -13.61 -27.31 -2.31
N GLY A 8 -14.60 -26.60 -2.86
CA GLY A 8 -16.02 -26.75 -2.52
C GLY A 8 -16.62 -25.76 -1.52
N LEU A 9 -15.86 -24.83 -0.95
CA LEU A 9 -16.36 -23.86 0.05
C LEU A 9 -16.32 -22.39 -0.38
N GLY A 10 -16.00 -22.09 -1.65
CA GLY A 10 -15.78 -20.72 -2.12
C GLY A 10 -14.36 -20.19 -1.82
N ASP A 11 -14.06 -19.02 -2.36
CA ASP A 11 -12.75 -18.39 -2.22
C ASP A 11 -12.65 -17.55 -0.92
N VAL A 12 -11.53 -17.70 -0.20
CA VAL A 12 -11.13 -16.83 0.91
C VAL A 12 -10.19 -15.76 0.38
N TYR A 13 -10.56 -14.50 0.50
CA TYR A 13 -9.76 -13.37 0.00
C TYR A 13 -8.87 -12.80 1.10
N LYS A 14 -7.54 -12.77 0.84
CA LYS A 14 -6.52 -12.21 1.75
C LYS A 14 -5.81 -11.01 1.12
N ARG A 15 -5.22 -10.14 1.97
CA ARG A 15 -4.38 -9.00 1.54
C ARG A 15 -5.08 -7.97 0.65
N GLN A 16 -6.37 -7.74 0.85
CA GLN A 16 -7.18 -6.80 0.07
C GLN A 16 -6.64 -5.37 0.11
N LEU A 17 -6.05 -4.97 1.23
CA LEU A 17 -5.43 -3.64 1.40
C LEU A 17 -3.94 -3.63 1.06
N LEU A 18 -3.39 -4.70 0.48
CA LEU A 18 -1.97 -4.80 0.12
C LEU A 18 -1.02 -4.38 1.25
N GLY A 19 -1.24 -4.93 2.47
CA GLY A 19 -0.45 -4.55 3.65
C GLY A 19 -0.73 -3.12 4.15
N GLY A 20 -1.91 -2.57 3.88
CA GLY A 20 -2.31 -1.21 4.28
C GLY A 20 -2.07 -0.14 3.20
N ARG A 21 -1.45 -0.47 2.07
CA ARG A 21 -1.21 0.51 1.00
C ARG A 21 -2.50 1.15 0.46
N LEU A 22 -3.57 0.37 0.31
CA LEU A 22 -4.85 0.89 -0.18
C LEU A 22 -5.65 1.67 0.87
N SER A 23 -5.21 1.67 2.14
CA SER A 23 -5.77 2.56 3.17
C SER A 23 -4.97 3.85 3.36
N ASN A 24 -3.75 3.91 2.82
CA ASN A 24 -2.85 5.06 2.91
C ASN A 24 -2.34 5.45 1.51
N VAL A 25 -3.23 6.01 0.71
CA VAL A 25 -2.97 6.46 -0.66
C VAL A 25 -2.74 7.97 -0.69
N HIS A 26 -2.26 8.49 -1.84
CA HIS A 26 -2.04 9.93 -2.03
C HIS A 26 -3.31 10.75 -1.77
N ASP A 27 -3.17 11.94 -1.17
CA ASP A 27 -4.30 12.81 -0.78
C ASP A 27 -5.27 13.11 -1.92
N HIS A 28 -4.76 13.26 -3.14
CA HIS A 28 -5.60 13.44 -4.33
C HIS A 28 -6.53 12.25 -4.59
N ILE A 29 -6.04 11.03 -4.36
CA ILE A 29 -6.85 9.80 -4.47
C ILE A 29 -7.87 9.73 -3.32
N VAL A 30 -7.45 10.09 -2.10
CA VAL A 30 -8.36 10.20 -0.95
C VAL A 30 -9.49 11.18 -1.26
N ALA A 31 -9.17 12.37 -1.76
CA ALA A 31 -10.15 13.39 -2.13
C ALA A 31 -11.13 12.87 -3.20
N ARG A 32 -10.63 12.20 -4.25
CA ARG A 32 -11.46 11.61 -5.31
C ARG A 32 -12.45 10.58 -4.77
N LEU A 33 -11.99 9.66 -3.91
CA LEU A 33 -12.84 8.64 -3.29
C LEU A 33 -13.87 9.27 -2.34
N LYS A 34 -13.46 10.27 -1.56
CA LYS A 34 -14.32 11.02 -0.63
C LYS A 34 -15.35 11.91 -1.34
N GLN A 35 -15.03 12.47 -2.50
CA GLN A 35 -16.00 13.19 -3.32
C GLN A 35 -17.14 12.29 -3.80
N ARG A 36 -16.83 11.05 -4.13
CA ARG A 36 -17.83 10.08 -4.57
C ARG A 36 -18.73 9.62 -3.41
N GLU A 37 -18.14 9.27 -2.25
CA GLU A 37 -18.85 8.85 -1.04
C GLU A 37 -18.18 9.42 0.22
N PRO A 38 -18.56 10.60 0.70
CA PRO A 38 -17.94 11.27 1.86
C PRO A 38 -17.98 10.46 3.15
N GLY A 39 -19.04 9.68 3.34
CA GLY A 39 -19.28 8.89 4.56
C GLY A 39 -18.48 7.57 4.63
N ARG A 40 -17.85 7.12 3.54
CA ARG A 40 -17.13 5.87 3.51
C ARG A 40 -15.62 6.07 3.68
N SER A 41 -14.96 5.10 4.31
CA SER A 41 -13.49 5.09 4.38
C SER A 41 -12.87 4.72 3.02
N VAL A 42 -11.61 5.08 2.83
CA VAL A 42 -10.83 4.66 1.65
C VAL A 42 -10.71 3.13 1.61
N ALA A 43 -10.51 2.49 2.76
CA ALA A 43 -10.40 1.04 2.88
C ALA A 43 -11.69 0.31 2.47
N SER A 44 -12.86 0.90 2.75
CA SER A 44 -14.16 0.29 2.43
C SER A 44 -14.35 0.04 0.92
N TRP A 45 -13.78 0.87 0.06
CA TRP A 45 -13.81 0.67 -1.39
C TRP A 45 -13.09 -0.62 -1.80
N ALA A 46 -11.90 -0.88 -1.24
CA ALA A 46 -11.16 -2.11 -1.53
C ALA A 46 -11.87 -3.35 -0.96
N PHE A 47 -12.50 -3.23 0.21
CA PHE A 47 -13.28 -4.31 0.80
C PHE A 47 -14.55 -4.60 0.00
N ARG A 48 -15.28 -3.57 -0.43
CA ARG A 48 -16.46 -3.74 -1.31
C ARG A 48 -16.07 -4.39 -2.64
N PHE A 49 -14.96 -3.94 -3.23
CA PHE A 49 -14.43 -4.55 -4.46
C PHE A 49 -14.18 -6.04 -4.27
N ALA A 50 -13.46 -6.42 -3.22
CA ALA A 50 -13.19 -7.82 -2.93
C ALA A 50 -14.46 -8.65 -2.66
N GLY A 51 -15.42 -8.08 -1.91
CA GLY A 51 -16.69 -8.75 -1.58
C GLY A 51 -17.69 -8.82 -2.75
N SER A 52 -17.48 -8.03 -3.82
CA SER A 52 -18.38 -8.01 -4.97
C SER A 52 -18.16 -9.19 -5.94
N PHE A 53 -17.09 -9.97 -5.80
CA PHE A 53 -16.86 -11.10 -6.69
C PHE A 53 -17.74 -12.30 -6.32
N PRO A 54 -18.47 -12.88 -7.30
CA PRO A 54 -19.17 -14.12 -7.09
C PRO A 54 -18.20 -15.24 -6.68
N GLY A 55 -18.55 -16.02 -5.69
CA GLY A 55 -17.72 -17.11 -5.19
C GLY A 55 -16.73 -16.72 -4.08
N VAL A 56 -16.61 -15.46 -3.72
CA VAL A 56 -15.88 -15.06 -2.50
C VAL A 56 -16.76 -15.35 -1.29
N LEU A 57 -16.37 -16.35 -0.51
CA LEU A 57 -17.09 -16.74 0.72
C LEU A 57 -16.84 -15.75 1.85
N THR A 58 -15.61 -15.30 2.01
CA THR A 58 -15.21 -14.39 3.08
C THR A 58 -13.98 -13.56 2.70
N VAL A 59 -13.87 -12.41 3.34
CA VAL A 59 -12.76 -11.47 3.19
C VAL A 59 -12.10 -11.29 4.54
N LEU A 60 -10.81 -11.64 4.64
CA LEU A 60 -10.06 -11.54 5.89
C LEU A 60 -9.50 -10.13 6.05
N SER A 61 -9.72 -9.52 7.20
CA SER A 61 -9.19 -8.19 7.55
C SER A 61 -8.31 -8.24 8.78
N GLY A 62 -7.12 -7.65 8.69
CA GLY A 62 -6.22 -7.43 9.83
C GLY A 62 -6.62 -6.16 10.58
N MET A 63 -7.54 -6.28 11.53
CA MET A 63 -8.02 -5.15 12.34
C MET A 63 -7.16 -5.00 13.59
N THR A 64 -6.65 -3.79 13.84
CA THR A 64 -5.84 -3.47 15.02
C THR A 64 -6.60 -2.59 16.01
N TYR A 65 -7.52 -1.76 15.51
CA TYR A 65 -8.29 -0.80 16.30
C TYR A 65 -9.79 -1.05 16.16
N MET A 66 -10.57 -0.62 17.17
CA MET A 66 -12.04 -0.76 17.17
C MET A 66 -12.69 -0.05 16.00
N GLU A 67 -12.13 1.07 15.57
CA GLU A 67 -12.60 1.85 14.41
C GLU A 67 -12.53 1.03 13.12
N HIS A 68 -11.51 0.17 12.95
CA HIS A 68 -11.40 -0.73 11.80
C HIS A 68 -12.54 -1.76 11.81
N LEU A 69 -12.88 -2.32 12.98
CA LEU A 69 -14.00 -3.24 13.11
C LEU A 69 -15.33 -2.58 12.76
N GLN A 70 -15.56 -1.38 13.30
CA GLN A 70 -16.78 -0.61 13.03
C GLN A 70 -16.93 -0.26 11.56
N ASP A 71 -15.85 0.14 10.88
CA ASP A 71 -15.84 0.46 9.47
C ASP A 71 -16.11 -0.78 8.61
N ASN A 72 -15.51 -1.91 8.97
CA ASN A 72 -15.74 -3.18 8.30
C ASN A 72 -17.17 -3.67 8.48
N LEU A 73 -17.74 -3.56 9.68
CA LEU A 73 -19.16 -3.89 9.92
C LEU A 73 -20.09 -2.99 9.08
N ARG A 74 -19.84 -1.69 9.00
CA ARG A 74 -20.62 -0.79 8.13
C ARG A 74 -20.51 -1.16 6.66
N THR A 75 -19.39 -1.75 6.25
CA THR A 75 -19.14 -2.14 4.85
C THR A 75 -19.82 -3.47 4.51
N TYR A 76 -19.85 -4.42 5.44
CA TYR A 76 -20.32 -5.79 5.20
C TYR A 76 -21.68 -6.13 5.78
N CYS A 77 -22.27 -5.28 6.63
CA CYS A 77 -23.52 -5.60 7.31
C CYS A 77 -24.64 -4.57 7.02
N PRO A 78 -25.36 -4.67 5.87
CA PRO A 78 -25.17 -5.61 4.77
C PRO A 78 -24.10 -5.15 3.76
N LEU A 79 -23.42 -6.10 3.12
CA LEU A 79 -22.56 -5.80 1.98
C LEU A 79 -23.40 -5.26 0.82
N GLN A 80 -23.01 -4.12 0.31
CA GLN A 80 -23.52 -3.56 -0.93
C GLN A 80 -22.46 -3.79 -2.02
N PRO A 81 -22.65 -4.75 -2.95
CA PRO A 81 -21.72 -4.97 -4.04
C PRO A 81 -21.52 -3.70 -4.87
N LEU A 82 -20.36 -3.59 -5.50
CA LEU A 82 -20.09 -2.48 -6.40
C LEU A 82 -20.97 -2.56 -7.65
N THR A 83 -21.52 -1.43 -8.06
CA THR A 83 -22.17 -1.31 -9.37
C THR A 83 -21.12 -1.28 -10.49
N GLU A 84 -21.52 -1.46 -11.74
CA GLU A 84 -20.61 -1.35 -12.89
C GLU A 84 -19.99 0.06 -13.00
N GLU A 85 -20.74 1.10 -12.64
CA GLU A 85 -20.25 2.47 -12.62
C GLU A 85 -19.18 2.66 -11.54
N GLU A 86 -19.41 2.13 -10.33
CA GLU A 86 -18.43 2.16 -9.24
C GLU A 86 -17.19 1.35 -9.58
N ASN A 87 -17.33 0.21 -10.25
CA ASN A 87 -16.20 -0.57 -10.73
C ASN A 87 -15.35 0.23 -11.73
N ARG A 88 -15.97 0.87 -12.73
CA ARG A 88 -15.26 1.74 -13.69
C ARG A 88 -14.53 2.87 -12.95
N PHE A 89 -15.23 3.55 -12.03
CA PHE A 89 -14.63 4.60 -11.22
C PHE A 89 -13.41 4.11 -10.42
N LEU A 90 -13.44 2.89 -9.88
CA LEU A 90 -12.29 2.30 -9.17
C LEU A 90 -11.14 1.96 -10.12
N PHE A 91 -11.42 1.43 -11.33
CA PHE A 91 -10.37 1.20 -12.32
C PHE A 91 -9.71 2.50 -12.78
N ASP A 92 -10.49 3.53 -13.09
CA ASP A 92 -9.96 4.87 -13.43
C ASP A 92 -9.11 5.44 -12.26
N THR A 93 -9.54 5.18 -11.03
CA THR A 93 -8.79 5.62 -9.84
C THR A 93 -7.50 4.82 -9.67
N ALA A 94 -7.50 3.52 -9.97
CA ALA A 94 -6.32 2.68 -9.94
C ALA A 94 -5.30 3.11 -11.01
N ASP A 95 -5.76 3.47 -12.21
CA ASP A 95 -4.90 4.00 -13.27
C ASP A 95 -4.22 5.32 -12.85
N LEU A 96 -4.96 6.19 -12.15
CA LEU A 96 -4.37 7.39 -11.55
C LEU A 96 -3.33 7.04 -10.48
N MET A 97 -3.59 6.03 -9.63
CA MET A 97 -2.62 5.58 -8.62
C MET A 97 -1.34 5.03 -9.26
N MET A 98 -1.43 4.38 -10.42
CA MET A 98 -0.27 3.85 -11.14
C MET A 98 0.62 4.94 -11.74
N GLN A 99 0.15 6.19 -11.85
CA GLN A 99 0.96 7.32 -12.30
C GLN A 99 1.95 7.80 -11.22
N TYR A 100 1.72 7.49 -9.95
CA TYR A 100 2.65 7.82 -8.87
C TYR A 100 3.78 6.79 -8.82
N PRO A 101 5.06 7.22 -8.78
CA PRO A 101 6.22 6.33 -8.81
C PRO A 101 6.45 5.65 -7.45
N THR A 102 5.42 5.03 -6.89
CA THR A 102 5.52 4.29 -5.64
C THR A 102 6.05 2.87 -5.87
N ILE A 103 6.87 2.39 -4.93
CA ILE A 103 7.37 1.01 -4.95
C ILE A 103 6.28 0.09 -4.38
N PRO A 104 5.97 -1.06 -5.01
CA PRO A 104 4.87 -1.94 -4.59
C PRO A 104 5.17 -2.77 -3.32
N CYS A 105 5.90 -2.20 -2.36
CA CYS A 105 6.18 -2.85 -1.07
C CYS A 105 4.93 -2.85 -0.19
N ASN A 106 4.59 -4.01 0.38
CA ASN A 106 3.46 -4.21 1.28
C ASN A 106 3.86 -4.59 2.71
N ASP A 107 5.10 -4.31 3.10
CA ASP A 107 5.66 -4.58 4.45
C ASP A 107 5.50 -6.03 4.93
N CYS A 108 5.54 -7.01 4.02
CA CYS A 108 5.42 -8.43 4.37
C CYS A 108 6.65 -8.99 5.09
N LYS A 109 7.79 -8.31 5.03
CA LYS A 109 9.07 -8.63 5.68
C LYS A 109 9.71 -9.95 5.25
N TYR A 110 9.29 -10.56 4.12
CA TYR A 110 9.91 -11.80 3.63
C TYR A 110 11.36 -11.61 3.15
N CYS A 111 11.73 -10.37 2.80
CA CYS A 111 13.11 -9.99 2.49
C CYS A 111 14.00 -9.82 3.74
N MET A 112 13.44 -10.02 4.95
CA MET A 112 14.18 -9.89 6.20
C MET A 112 14.47 -11.27 6.81
N PRO A 113 15.58 -11.42 7.59
CA PRO A 113 16.59 -10.41 7.88
C PRO A 113 17.55 -10.17 6.71
N CYS A 114 17.95 -8.92 6.50
CA CYS A 114 19.05 -8.62 5.59
C CYS A 114 20.39 -9.02 6.26
N PRO A 115 21.31 -9.74 5.57
CA PRO A 115 22.60 -10.14 6.17
C PRO A 115 23.49 -8.96 6.54
N TYR A 116 23.24 -7.79 5.96
CA TYR A 116 23.96 -6.53 6.27
C TYR A 116 23.16 -5.62 7.23
N GLY A 117 22.11 -6.13 7.85
CA GLY A 117 21.34 -5.41 8.87
C GLY A 117 20.41 -4.31 8.36
N ILE A 118 20.23 -4.18 7.04
CA ILE A 118 19.40 -3.12 6.43
C ILE A 118 17.92 -3.34 6.73
N ASP A 119 17.20 -2.26 7.07
CA ASP A 119 15.75 -2.27 7.21
C ASP A 119 15.09 -2.00 5.85
N ILE A 120 15.09 -3.02 5.00
CA ILE A 120 14.55 -2.94 3.64
C ILE A 120 13.11 -2.41 3.61
N PRO A 121 12.15 -2.98 4.37
CA PRO A 121 10.78 -2.46 4.37
C PRO A 121 10.67 -1.01 4.85
N GLY A 122 11.40 -0.65 5.91
CA GLY A 122 11.40 0.71 6.45
C GLY A 122 11.84 1.74 5.42
N ILE A 123 12.86 1.43 4.62
CA ILE A 123 13.36 2.29 3.54
C ILE A 123 12.31 2.46 2.45
N LEU A 124 11.74 1.36 1.95
CA LEU A 124 10.76 1.40 0.87
C LEU A 124 9.46 2.10 1.28
N LEU A 125 9.02 1.91 2.53
CA LEU A 125 7.85 2.60 3.08
C LEU A 125 8.09 4.10 3.25
N HIS A 126 9.30 4.49 3.72
CA HIS A 126 9.66 5.91 3.80
C HIS A 126 9.65 6.58 2.42
N TYR A 127 10.22 5.93 1.40
CA TYR A 127 10.17 6.42 0.02
C TYR A 127 8.72 6.63 -0.44
N ASN A 128 7.87 5.62 -0.29
CA ASN A 128 6.46 5.69 -0.69
C ASN A 128 5.71 6.82 0.04
N LYS A 129 5.99 7.00 1.33
CA LYS A 129 5.44 8.12 2.10
C LYS A 129 5.86 9.45 1.50
N CYS A 130 7.14 9.62 1.18
CA CYS A 130 7.65 10.84 0.57
C CYS A 130 7.06 11.09 -0.82
N VAL A 131 6.83 10.04 -1.63
CA VAL A 131 6.11 10.16 -2.91
C VAL A 131 4.70 10.70 -2.70
N ASN A 132 3.96 10.12 -1.75
CA ASN A 132 2.59 10.53 -1.46
C ASN A 132 2.50 11.96 -0.91
N GLU A 133 3.50 12.42 -0.17
CA GLU A 133 3.58 13.77 0.39
C GLU A 133 4.21 14.80 -0.58
N GLY A 134 4.66 14.39 -1.77
CA GLY A 134 5.38 15.26 -2.71
C GLY A 134 6.77 15.68 -2.21
N ASN A 135 7.38 14.91 -1.31
CA ASN A 135 8.66 15.19 -0.67
C ASN A 135 9.84 14.42 -1.30
N VAL A 136 9.68 13.88 -2.52
CA VAL A 136 10.80 13.28 -3.26
C VAL A 136 11.51 14.36 -4.07
N PRO A 137 12.78 14.67 -3.78
CA PRO A 137 13.52 15.67 -4.55
C PRO A 137 13.85 15.13 -5.95
N GLN A 138 13.35 15.78 -7.00
CA GLN A 138 13.56 15.33 -8.38
C GLN A 138 14.72 16.07 -9.05
N SER A 139 14.63 17.40 -9.16
CA SER A 139 15.63 18.22 -9.83
C SER A 139 16.11 19.36 -8.93
N GLY A 140 17.41 19.66 -8.96
CA GLY A 140 17.97 20.82 -8.25
C GLY A 140 17.46 22.18 -8.76
N GLN A 141 16.76 22.17 -9.90
CA GLN A 141 16.15 23.37 -10.48
C GLN A 141 14.70 23.58 -10.03
N ASP A 142 14.09 22.59 -9.37
CA ASP A 142 12.72 22.70 -8.86
C ASP A 142 12.67 23.70 -7.69
N GLU A 143 11.68 24.58 -7.71
CA GLU A 143 11.45 25.57 -6.66
C GLU A 143 11.37 24.93 -5.26
N ASN A 144 10.75 23.77 -5.17
CA ASN A 144 10.57 23.03 -3.92
C ASN A 144 11.72 22.05 -3.57
N TYR A 145 12.77 21.96 -4.41
CA TYR A 145 13.84 20.97 -4.21
C TYR A 145 14.44 20.97 -2.82
N ARG A 146 14.83 22.15 -2.29
CA ARG A 146 15.46 22.27 -0.98
C ARG A 146 14.53 21.80 0.15
N LYS A 147 13.24 22.15 0.05
CA LYS A 147 12.22 21.77 1.04
C LYS A 147 11.98 20.26 0.99
N ALA A 148 11.75 19.71 -0.19
CA ALA A 148 11.54 18.27 -0.39
C ALA A 148 12.75 17.45 0.06
N ARG A 149 13.95 17.84 -0.35
CA ARG A 149 15.19 17.18 0.07
C ARG A 149 15.38 17.18 1.59
N ARG A 150 15.13 18.32 2.25
CA ARG A 150 15.23 18.42 3.70
C ARG A 150 14.19 17.52 4.40
N ALA A 151 12.94 17.55 3.95
CA ALA A 151 11.88 16.71 4.49
C ALA A 151 12.20 15.22 4.33
N TYR A 152 12.67 14.83 3.13
CA TYR A 152 13.09 13.46 2.82
C TYR A 152 14.19 12.97 3.76
N LEU A 153 15.29 13.72 3.88
CA LEU A 153 16.46 13.30 4.67
C LEU A 153 16.15 13.25 6.17
N ILE A 154 15.45 14.26 6.70
CA ILE A 154 15.05 14.25 8.12
C ILE A 154 14.08 13.09 8.41
N GLY A 155 13.13 12.86 7.51
CA GLY A 155 12.19 11.74 7.62
C GLY A 155 12.91 10.40 7.56
N TYR A 156 13.90 10.26 6.67
CA TYR A 156 14.71 9.05 6.52
C TYR A 156 15.47 8.71 7.79
N ASP A 157 16.20 9.68 8.34
CA ASP A 157 16.97 9.50 9.60
C ASP A 157 16.07 9.15 10.81
N ARG A 158 14.82 9.63 10.80
CA ARG A 158 13.84 9.31 11.85
C ARG A 158 13.20 7.93 11.68
N SER A 159 12.96 7.53 10.44
CA SER A 159 12.27 6.28 10.12
C SER A 159 13.20 5.08 10.12
N VAL A 160 14.46 5.27 9.72
CA VAL A 160 15.45 4.20 9.55
C VAL A 160 16.73 4.55 10.31
N PRO A 161 17.08 3.80 11.37
CA PRO A 161 18.33 4.02 12.10
C PRO A 161 19.54 3.97 11.17
N LYS A 162 20.57 4.82 11.40
CA LYS A 162 21.73 4.97 10.52
C LYS A 162 22.42 3.65 10.16
N LEU A 163 22.58 2.75 11.12
CA LEU A 163 23.21 1.44 10.90
C LEU A 163 22.33 0.47 10.08
N ARG A 164 21.12 0.89 9.69
CA ARG A 164 20.15 0.08 8.95
C ARG A 164 19.72 0.73 7.63
N GLN A 165 20.42 1.78 7.23
CA GLN A 165 20.13 2.54 6.01
C GLN A 165 20.67 1.84 4.76
N ALA A 166 20.25 2.31 3.58
CA ALA A 166 20.51 1.68 2.28
C ALA A 166 21.98 1.73 1.85
N ASP A 167 22.76 2.67 2.36
CA ASP A 167 24.20 2.84 2.08
C ASP A 167 25.05 1.64 2.50
N HIS A 168 24.55 0.79 3.38
CA HIS A 168 25.19 -0.48 3.74
C HIS A 168 24.90 -1.62 2.73
N CYS A 169 24.13 -1.36 1.65
CA CYS A 169 23.77 -2.38 0.69
C CYS A 169 24.94 -2.74 -0.23
N THR A 170 25.29 -4.03 -0.25
CA THR A 170 26.35 -4.58 -1.13
C THR A 170 25.80 -5.14 -2.44
N SER A 171 24.51 -4.94 -2.72
CA SER A 171 23.83 -5.51 -3.90
C SER A 171 23.96 -7.03 -4.04
N CYS A 172 23.98 -7.76 -2.92
CA CYS A 172 24.13 -9.22 -2.89
C CYS A 172 22.90 -9.99 -3.45
N ASN A 173 21.79 -9.31 -3.73
CA ASN A 173 20.55 -9.84 -4.31
C ASN A 173 19.84 -10.95 -3.51
N GLN A 174 20.23 -11.24 -2.28
CA GLN A 174 19.59 -12.31 -1.50
C GLN A 174 18.13 -11.98 -1.12
N CYS A 175 17.75 -10.70 -1.09
CA CYS A 175 16.39 -10.27 -0.78
C CYS A 175 15.40 -10.45 -1.94
N ASN A 176 15.85 -10.38 -3.20
CA ASN A 176 14.99 -10.39 -4.38
C ASN A 176 14.13 -11.67 -4.52
N PRO A 177 14.68 -12.90 -4.36
CA PRO A 177 13.88 -14.12 -4.47
C PRO A 177 12.76 -14.24 -3.43
N HIS A 178 12.89 -13.54 -2.31
CA HIS A 178 11.91 -13.57 -1.22
C HIS A 178 10.79 -12.53 -1.38
N CYS A 179 10.91 -11.62 -2.35
CA CYS A 179 9.91 -10.57 -2.55
C CYS A 179 8.71 -11.08 -3.36
N PRO A 180 7.50 -11.23 -2.75
CA PRO A 180 6.31 -11.70 -3.48
C PRO A 180 5.77 -10.67 -4.47
N GLN A 181 6.26 -9.42 -4.42
CA GLN A 181 5.89 -8.35 -5.36
C GLN A 181 6.87 -8.23 -6.53
N GLY A 182 7.94 -9.03 -6.56
CA GLY A 182 8.96 -8.97 -7.62
C GLY A 182 9.75 -7.66 -7.66
N ILE A 183 9.91 -6.98 -6.51
CA ILE A 183 10.69 -5.75 -6.42
C ILE A 183 12.17 -6.10 -6.59
N ASP A 184 12.85 -5.38 -7.48
CA ASP A 184 14.30 -5.40 -7.57
C ASP A 184 14.88 -4.47 -6.49
N ILE A 185 15.02 -5.03 -5.28
CA ILE A 185 15.28 -4.28 -4.05
C ILE A 185 16.61 -3.51 -4.07
N PRO A 186 17.73 -4.04 -4.59
CA PRO A 186 19.02 -3.34 -4.59
C PRO A 186 19.12 -2.17 -5.57
N LYS A 187 18.18 -2.04 -6.52
CA LYS A 187 18.14 -0.91 -7.46
C LYS A 187 17.45 0.31 -6.83
#